data_4970ddcc473478ac1c7c496a6e99f5c8
#
_entry.id   4970ddcc473478ac1c7c496a6e99f5c8
#
_cell.length_a   1.000
_cell.length_b   1.000
_cell.length_c   1.000
_cell.angle_alpha   90.00
_cell.angle_beta   90.00
_cell.angle_gamma   90.00
#
_symmetry.space_group_name_H-M   'P 1'
#
loop_
_entity.id
_entity.type
_entity.pdbx_description
1 polymer ?
#
loop_
_entity_poly.entity_id
_entity_poly.type
_entity_poly.pdbx_seq_one_letter_code
_entity_poly.pdbx_strand_id
1 'polypeptide(L)'
;MRKEVFVPLEKVERIQIYINSKRKSLTQIMRETGADYGLNGTLYNMQSLAVNCHLRADGKVLANPAYTVAGYAWDQGPDIRMDMLPNSARNYIACTPLIVSGRALAKLTYDPGQGGKRGRSAMGIKGGSLALYCSQDGSGDVRTPEALRNDLAREGWESAIMLDGGGSSQCDFQGGRIASSRRVQHYILVYLKRDGCPYPEPTALVRQGSSGSGARWVQWQLQRHGGDLEVDGFFGAESNRTLRAFQQVFGLSVDGICGPATRAKLKAKREEKTVRAVLYAAASQVGTTEKPAGSNAVKYNEAFYGRKVSGSAYPWCVTFVWWVFRQAGFSLYKTASCTALVERYREASPGQIVRANYLAGDIVFFDFTGKKAKTEHVGIVESVAADGTLTTIEGNTGSGSNANGGAVMRRKRKPGLVTCGIRPGYSGE
;
A
#
# COMPACT_ATOMS: atom_id res chain seq x y z
N MET A 1 15.88 5.96 -32.96
CA MET A 1 14.55 5.78 -32.29
C MET A 1 14.62 6.46 -30.93
N ARG A 2 13.60 7.26 -30.57
CA ARG A 2 13.42 7.94 -29.29
C ARG A 2 12.11 7.46 -28.65
N LYS A 3 12.10 7.28 -27.34
CA LYS A 3 10.95 6.92 -26.52
C LYS A 3 10.88 7.83 -25.30
N GLU A 4 9.67 8.25 -24.98
CA GLU A 4 9.36 9.02 -23.78
C GLU A 4 8.08 8.54 -23.15
N VAL A 5 7.99 8.68 -21.87
CA VAL A 5 6.75 8.44 -21.12
C VAL A 5 6.65 9.44 -19.96
N PHE A 6 5.42 9.88 -19.73
CA PHE A 6 5.05 10.75 -18.59
C PHE A 6 4.05 9.99 -17.73
N VAL A 7 4.49 9.59 -16.55
CA VAL A 7 3.71 8.78 -15.62
C VAL A 7 3.19 9.70 -14.51
N PRO A 8 1.89 10.00 -14.44
CA PRO A 8 1.33 10.82 -13.37
C PRO A 8 1.73 10.25 -12.00
N LEU A 9 2.30 11.09 -11.12
CA LEU A 9 2.82 10.61 -9.82
C LEU A 9 1.74 9.98 -8.94
N GLU A 10 0.49 10.46 -9.05
CA GLU A 10 -0.65 9.85 -8.36
C GLU A 10 -0.91 8.38 -8.77
N LYS A 11 -0.49 7.98 -9.98
CA LYS A 11 -0.61 6.60 -10.47
C LYS A 11 0.60 5.73 -10.13
N VAL A 12 1.68 6.31 -9.64
CA VAL A 12 2.87 5.57 -9.24
C VAL A 12 2.63 4.90 -7.89
N GLU A 13 2.81 3.58 -7.83
CA GLU A 13 2.80 2.82 -6.58
C GLU A 13 4.18 2.87 -5.92
N ARG A 14 5.23 2.57 -6.69
CA ARG A 14 6.62 2.62 -6.22
C ARG A 14 7.60 2.80 -7.36
N ILE A 15 8.76 3.35 -7.03
CA ILE A 15 9.94 3.42 -7.91
C ILE A 15 11.05 2.62 -7.22
N GLN A 16 11.66 1.70 -7.95
CA GLN A 16 12.71 0.81 -7.45
C GLN A 16 14.01 0.99 -8.21
N ILE A 17 15.11 1.10 -7.51
CA ILE A 17 16.44 0.90 -8.09
C ILE A 17 16.73 -0.60 -8.01
N TYR A 18 16.64 -1.29 -9.15
CA TYR A 18 16.87 -2.73 -9.25
C TYR A 18 18.34 -3.01 -9.53
N ILE A 19 19.02 -3.71 -8.64
CA ILE A 19 20.42 -4.11 -8.79
C ILE A 19 20.49 -5.41 -9.58
N ASN A 20 21.10 -5.36 -10.76
CA ASN A 20 21.16 -6.46 -11.71
C ASN A 20 22.37 -7.39 -11.47
N SER A 21 22.48 -7.95 -10.30
CA SER A 21 23.58 -8.86 -9.92
C SER A 21 23.66 -10.12 -10.80
N LYS A 22 22.52 -10.56 -11.34
CA LYS A 22 22.43 -11.75 -12.21
C LYS A 22 22.61 -11.43 -13.70
N ARG A 23 22.95 -10.21 -14.07
CA ARG A 23 23.19 -9.74 -15.47
C ARG A 23 22.05 -10.09 -16.44
N LYS A 24 20.82 -9.99 -15.99
CA LYS A 24 19.63 -10.22 -16.79
C LYS A 24 19.40 -9.10 -17.79
N SER A 25 18.68 -9.38 -18.87
CA SER A 25 18.18 -8.33 -19.77
C SER A 25 17.05 -7.54 -19.11
N LEU A 26 16.84 -6.27 -19.51
CA LEU A 26 15.71 -5.48 -19.01
C LEU A 26 14.38 -6.20 -19.25
N THR A 27 14.16 -6.77 -20.43
CA THR A 27 12.94 -7.54 -20.74
C THR A 27 12.70 -8.71 -19.79
N GLN A 28 13.77 -9.42 -19.42
CA GLN A 28 13.66 -10.52 -18.46
C GLN A 28 13.32 -10.00 -17.06
N ILE A 29 13.97 -8.91 -16.62
CA ILE A 29 13.69 -8.27 -15.35
C ILE A 29 12.23 -7.76 -15.29
N MET A 30 11.75 -7.07 -16.33
CA MET A 30 10.37 -6.57 -16.40
C MET A 30 9.35 -7.71 -16.26
N ARG A 31 9.58 -8.83 -16.96
CA ARG A 31 8.73 -10.02 -16.87
C ARG A 31 8.72 -10.65 -15.47
N GLU A 32 9.90 -10.74 -14.82
CA GLU A 32 10.04 -11.36 -13.49
C GLU A 32 9.50 -10.48 -12.36
N THR A 33 9.65 -9.16 -12.49
CA THR A 33 9.27 -8.21 -11.45
C THR A 33 7.85 -7.67 -11.60
N GLY A 34 7.28 -7.77 -12.80
CA GLY A 34 5.98 -7.18 -13.13
C GLY A 34 5.99 -5.64 -13.15
N ALA A 35 7.16 -5.01 -13.31
CA ALA A 35 7.26 -3.57 -13.44
C ALA A 35 6.56 -3.07 -14.73
N ASP A 36 6.00 -1.87 -14.68
CA ASP A 36 5.26 -1.27 -15.81
C ASP A 36 6.18 -0.47 -16.73
N TYR A 37 7.23 0.15 -16.18
CA TYR A 37 8.25 0.85 -16.95
C TYR A 37 9.64 0.51 -16.42
N GLY A 38 10.60 0.43 -17.32
CA GLY A 38 12.00 0.18 -16.99
C GLY A 38 12.94 1.06 -17.80
N LEU A 39 13.96 1.63 -17.16
CA LEU A 39 14.99 2.46 -17.74
C LEU A 39 16.35 2.07 -17.16
N ASN A 40 17.44 2.13 -17.96
CA ASN A 40 18.77 1.96 -17.40
C ASN A 40 19.10 3.05 -16.37
N GLY A 41 19.97 2.71 -15.44
CA GLY A 41 20.38 3.59 -14.36
C GLY A 41 21.55 4.53 -14.69
N THR A 42 22.26 4.95 -13.66
CA THR A 42 23.40 5.87 -13.75
C THR A 42 24.69 5.16 -14.17
N LEU A 43 25.77 5.93 -14.26
CA LEU A 43 27.08 5.46 -14.71
C LEU A 43 27.70 4.39 -13.80
N TYR A 44 28.31 3.43 -14.43
CA TYR A 44 29.07 2.38 -13.74
C TYR A 44 30.28 1.95 -14.57
N ASN A 45 31.28 1.43 -13.91
CA ASN A 45 32.46 0.82 -14.56
C ASN A 45 32.07 -0.55 -15.15
N MET A 46 32.26 -0.73 -16.44
CA MET A 46 31.85 -1.96 -17.14
C MET A 46 32.65 -3.22 -16.75
N GLN A 47 33.87 -3.04 -16.26
CA GLN A 47 34.74 -4.14 -15.85
C GLN A 47 34.50 -4.55 -14.40
N SER A 48 34.56 -3.59 -13.48
CA SER A 48 34.38 -3.83 -12.05
C SER A 48 32.92 -3.87 -11.60
N LEU A 49 31.97 -3.36 -12.41
CA LEU A 49 30.56 -3.13 -12.09
C LEU A 49 30.35 -2.11 -10.93
N ALA A 50 31.39 -1.43 -10.51
CA ALA A 50 31.27 -0.35 -9.52
C ALA A 50 30.47 0.82 -10.09
N VAL A 51 29.56 1.37 -9.30
CA VAL A 51 28.77 2.55 -9.67
C VAL A 51 29.64 3.79 -9.48
N ASN A 52 29.64 4.68 -10.47
CA ASN A 52 30.50 5.87 -10.49
C ASN A 52 29.82 7.14 -9.99
N CYS A 53 28.48 7.13 -9.86
CA CYS A 53 27.69 8.26 -9.36
C CYS A 53 27.04 7.91 -8.03
N HIS A 54 26.53 8.90 -7.32
CA HIS A 54 25.79 8.63 -6.07
C HIS A 54 24.60 7.71 -6.34
N LEU A 55 24.55 6.61 -5.59
CA LEU A 55 23.45 5.64 -5.66
C LEU A 55 23.15 5.07 -4.28
N ARG A 56 21.91 5.24 -3.84
CA ARG A 56 21.35 4.59 -2.65
C ARG A 56 20.09 3.86 -3.06
N ALA A 57 20.01 2.58 -2.75
CA ALA A 57 18.87 1.74 -3.07
C ALA A 57 18.35 1.09 -1.79
N ASP A 58 17.09 1.34 -1.45
CA ASP A 58 16.38 0.79 -0.29
C ASP A 58 17.17 0.96 1.05
N GLY A 59 17.72 2.15 1.25
CA GLY A 59 18.53 2.51 2.42
C GLY A 59 20.00 2.11 2.34
N LYS A 60 20.39 1.25 1.39
CA LYS A 60 21.78 0.82 1.22
C LYS A 60 22.53 1.76 0.29
N VAL A 61 23.61 2.36 0.77
CA VAL A 61 24.54 3.16 -0.04
C VAL A 61 25.38 2.22 -0.90
N LEU A 62 25.31 2.36 -2.22
CA LEU A 62 26.04 1.58 -3.20
C LEU A 62 27.23 2.32 -3.77
N ALA A 63 27.12 3.66 -3.87
CA ALA A 63 28.20 4.56 -4.23
C ALA A 63 27.96 5.93 -3.61
N ASN A 64 29.03 6.55 -3.11
CA ASN A 64 29.02 7.87 -2.52
C ASN A 64 30.35 8.60 -2.86
N PRO A 65 30.55 9.04 -4.11
CA PRO A 65 31.75 9.78 -4.50
C PRO A 65 31.85 11.12 -3.77
N ALA A 66 33.06 11.70 -3.72
CA ALA A 66 33.37 12.89 -2.93
C ALA A 66 32.88 14.23 -3.51
N TYR A 67 32.00 14.20 -4.52
CA TYR A 67 31.41 15.43 -5.11
C TYR A 67 29.93 15.54 -4.78
N THR A 68 29.42 16.76 -4.74
CA THR A 68 28.01 17.04 -4.51
C THR A 68 27.31 17.38 -5.82
N VAL A 69 26.18 16.76 -6.08
CA VAL A 69 25.40 16.97 -7.29
C VAL A 69 23.91 16.75 -7.00
N ALA A 70 23.04 17.48 -7.68
CA ALA A 70 21.61 17.27 -7.60
C ALA A 70 21.25 15.91 -8.21
N GLY A 71 20.35 15.21 -7.55
CA GLY A 71 19.81 13.92 -7.98
C GLY A 71 18.35 13.77 -7.60
N TYR A 72 17.80 12.59 -7.75
CA TYR A 72 16.45 12.27 -7.32
C TYR A 72 16.45 11.45 -6.04
N ALA A 73 15.65 11.89 -5.08
CA ALA A 73 15.44 11.27 -3.79
C ALA A 73 13.98 10.85 -3.62
N TRP A 74 13.72 9.69 -3.04
CA TRP A 74 12.37 9.21 -2.69
C TRP A 74 12.43 8.10 -1.64
N ASP A 75 11.34 7.92 -0.91
CA ASP A 75 11.19 6.79 0.02
C ASP A 75 10.38 5.65 -0.61
N GLN A 76 9.23 5.95 -1.20
CA GLN A 76 8.38 4.94 -1.82
C GLN A 76 8.16 5.13 -3.32
N GLY A 77 7.84 6.32 -3.80
CA GLY A 77 7.62 6.51 -5.22
C GLY A 77 6.97 7.83 -5.59
N PRO A 78 5.70 8.09 -5.25
CA PRO A 78 5.06 9.36 -5.60
C PRO A 78 5.70 10.59 -4.90
N ASP A 79 6.50 10.36 -3.87
CA ASP A 79 7.27 11.37 -3.14
C ASP A 79 8.62 11.73 -3.79
N ILE A 80 8.86 11.27 -5.02
CA ILE A 80 10.10 11.54 -5.75
C ILE A 80 10.30 13.05 -5.99
N ARG A 81 11.47 13.54 -5.62
CA ARG A 81 11.85 14.95 -5.75
C ARG A 81 13.33 15.09 -6.09
N MET A 82 13.67 16.20 -6.75
CA MET A 82 15.09 16.56 -6.89
C MET A 82 15.63 17.09 -5.56
N ASP A 83 16.78 16.59 -5.15
CA ASP A 83 17.38 16.90 -3.85
C ASP A 83 18.92 16.85 -3.94
N MET A 84 19.58 17.35 -2.90
CA MET A 84 21.03 17.30 -2.72
C MET A 84 21.40 16.31 -1.61
N LEU A 85 22.61 15.75 -1.63
CA LEU A 85 23.17 15.04 -0.49
C LEU A 85 23.86 16.04 0.49
N PRO A 86 23.83 15.77 1.81
CA PRO A 86 23.20 14.64 2.45
C PRO A 86 21.67 14.80 2.60
N ASN A 87 20.92 13.68 2.45
CA ASN A 87 19.49 13.60 2.73
C ASN A 87 19.15 12.24 3.36
N SER A 88 17.95 12.11 3.96
CA SER A 88 17.50 10.91 4.68
C SER A 88 16.70 9.92 3.81
N ALA A 89 16.49 10.19 2.51
CA ALA A 89 15.67 9.37 1.65
C ALA A 89 16.22 7.94 1.51
N ARG A 90 15.34 6.96 1.42
CA ARG A 90 15.70 5.54 1.24
C ARG A 90 16.39 5.27 -0.10
N ASN A 91 15.99 6.01 -1.13
CA ASN A 91 16.52 5.90 -2.48
C ASN A 91 17.08 7.25 -2.93
N TYR A 92 18.21 7.20 -3.59
CA TYR A 92 18.84 8.37 -4.21
C TYR A 92 19.59 7.94 -5.45
N ILE A 93 19.42 8.67 -6.54
CA ILE A 93 20.17 8.47 -7.78
C ILE A 93 20.59 9.82 -8.34
N ALA A 94 21.87 9.94 -8.65
CA ALA A 94 22.41 11.10 -9.34
C ALA A 94 23.27 10.68 -10.55
N CYS A 95 23.39 11.62 -11.48
CA CYS A 95 24.35 11.55 -12.60
C CYS A 95 24.66 12.97 -13.05
N THR A 96 24.27 13.37 -14.26
CA THR A 96 24.48 14.73 -14.76
C THR A 96 23.18 15.52 -14.68
N PRO A 97 23.05 16.52 -13.79
CA PRO A 97 21.89 17.40 -13.79
C PRO A 97 21.83 18.21 -15.08
N LEU A 98 20.64 18.30 -15.67
CA LEU A 98 20.36 19.05 -16.90
C LEU A 98 19.49 20.26 -16.59
N ILE A 99 18.42 20.06 -15.80
CA ILE A 99 17.42 21.06 -15.42
C ILE A 99 17.21 20.98 -13.93
N VAL A 100 17.29 22.08 -13.22
CA VAL A 100 17.10 22.19 -11.77
C VAL A 100 16.12 23.33 -11.49
N SER A 101 15.04 23.03 -10.74
CA SER A 101 14.02 24.03 -10.37
C SER A 101 13.49 24.85 -11.57
N GLY A 102 13.16 24.19 -12.67
CA GLY A 102 12.64 24.81 -13.88
C GLY A 102 13.69 25.51 -14.77
N ARG A 103 14.97 25.51 -14.38
CA ARG A 103 16.03 26.20 -15.11
C ARG A 103 17.01 25.23 -15.74
N ALA A 104 17.16 25.30 -17.06
CA ALA A 104 18.23 24.60 -17.76
C ALA A 104 19.62 25.12 -17.28
N LEU A 105 20.50 24.20 -16.90
CA LEU A 105 21.83 24.59 -16.41
C LEU A 105 22.66 25.15 -17.57
N ALA A 106 23.22 26.35 -17.40
CA ALA A 106 24.03 27.02 -18.40
C ALA A 106 25.29 26.21 -18.76
N LYS A 107 25.94 25.62 -17.75
CA LYS A 107 27.11 24.76 -17.90
C LYS A 107 26.79 23.38 -17.31
N LEU A 108 27.09 22.33 -18.07
CA LEU A 108 26.99 20.95 -17.60
C LEU A 108 28.36 20.46 -17.16
N THR A 109 28.38 19.69 -16.08
CA THR A 109 29.58 18.99 -15.60
C THR A 109 29.35 17.47 -15.72
N TYR A 110 30.11 16.83 -16.58
CA TYR A 110 30.04 15.39 -16.83
C TYR A 110 31.42 14.86 -17.26
N ASP A 111 31.61 13.56 -17.14
CA ASP A 111 32.80 12.89 -17.63
C ASP A 111 32.97 13.11 -19.14
N PRO A 112 34.14 13.52 -19.63
CA PRO A 112 34.39 13.74 -21.07
C PRO A 112 34.00 12.54 -21.94
N GLY A 113 34.15 11.33 -21.42
CA GLY A 113 33.68 10.09 -22.06
C GLY A 113 32.19 10.03 -22.31
N GLN A 114 31.38 10.88 -21.67
CA GLN A 114 29.94 10.99 -21.90
C GLN A 114 29.57 12.05 -22.95
N GLY A 115 30.51 12.83 -23.40
CA GLY A 115 30.28 13.86 -24.43
C GLY A 115 29.92 13.25 -25.81
N GLY A 116 29.74 14.12 -26.79
CA GLY A 116 29.42 13.75 -28.17
C GLY A 116 27.99 13.28 -28.39
N LYS A 117 27.66 12.98 -29.64
CA LYS A 117 26.33 12.48 -30.05
C LYS A 117 26.24 10.98 -29.76
N ARG A 118 25.36 10.61 -28.83
CA ARG A 118 25.12 9.22 -28.39
C ARG A 118 23.66 8.99 -28.07
N GLY A 119 23.24 7.73 -27.95
CA GLY A 119 22.02 7.36 -27.25
C GLY A 119 21.99 7.95 -25.84
N ARG A 120 20.84 8.41 -25.39
CA ARG A 120 20.69 9.07 -24.09
C ARG A 120 19.55 8.49 -23.31
N SER A 121 19.72 8.48 -21.98
CA SER A 121 18.65 8.19 -21.04
C SER A 121 18.57 9.33 -20.03
N ALA A 122 17.36 9.72 -19.67
CA ALA A 122 17.12 10.74 -18.66
C ALA A 122 15.86 10.41 -17.84
N MET A 123 15.84 10.92 -16.61
CA MET A 123 14.65 10.95 -15.77
C MET A 123 14.43 12.35 -15.23
N GLY A 124 13.17 12.69 -14.95
CA GLY A 124 12.82 14.02 -14.50
C GLY A 124 11.38 14.13 -14.04
N ILE A 125 10.96 15.38 -13.81
CA ILE A 125 9.58 15.75 -13.48
C ILE A 125 9.07 16.72 -14.55
N LYS A 126 7.82 16.50 -15.00
CA LYS A 126 7.09 17.37 -15.91
C LYS A 126 5.60 17.31 -15.61
N GLY A 127 4.98 18.45 -15.30
CA GLY A 127 3.53 18.54 -15.09
C GLY A 127 2.99 17.57 -14.05
N GLY A 128 3.66 17.43 -12.90
CA GLY A 128 3.25 16.48 -11.85
C GLY A 128 3.45 14.99 -12.23
N SER A 129 4.20 14.71 -13.30
CA SER A 129 4.49 13.35 -13.75
C SER A 129 5.97 13.03 -13.65
N LEU A 130 6.29 11.77 -13.35
CA LEU A 130 7.61 11.21 -13.57
C LEU A 130 7.84 11.10 -15.06
N ALA A 131 8.86 11.79 -15.57
CA ALA A 131 9.24 11.81 -16.96
C ALA A 131 10.44 10.90 -17.20
N LEU A 132 10.35 9.98 -18.13
CA LEU A 132 11.42 9.07 -18.54
C LEU A 132 11.69 9.21 -20.03
N TYR A 133 12.95 9.34 -20.37
CA TYR A 133 13.43 9.50 -21.74
C TYR A 133 14.48 8.46 -22.09
N CYS A 134 14.43 7.91 -23.30
CA CYS A 134 15.48 7.06 -23.84
C CYS A 134 15.59 7.26 -25.36
N SER A 135 16.81 7.43 -25.87
CA SER A 135 17.10 7.39 -27.31
C SER A 135 18.13 6.31 -27.62
N GLN A 136 17.91 5.61 -28.73
CA GLN A 136 18.76 4.50 -29.18
C GLN A 136 20.11 5.01 -29.65
N ASP A 137 21.19 4.36 -29.18
CA ASP A 137 22.53 4.64 -29.69
C ASP A 137 22.65 4.28 -31.19
N GLY A 138 23.45 5.04 -31.93
CA GLY A 138 23.61 4.87 -33.38
C GLY A 138 22.39 5.24 -34.24
N SER A 139 21.32 5.81 -33.63
CA SER A 139 20.15 6.28 -34.41
C SER A 139 20.22 7.78 -34.76
N GLY A 140 19.29 8.27 -35.55
CA GLY A 140 19.13 9.71 -35.84
C GLY A 140 18.74 10.55 -34.61
N ASP A 141 18.35 9.90 -33.49
CA ASP A 141 17.91 10.57 -32.28
C ASP A 141 19.02 10.72 -31.22
N VAL A 142 20.28 10.48 -31.60
CA VAL A 142 21.43 10.70 -30.72
C VAL A 142 21.59 12.19 -30.38
N ARG A 143 22.00 12.49 -29.15
CA ARG A 143 22.17 13.86 -28.62
C ARG A 143 23.50 14.05 -27.91
N THR A 144 24.06 15.26 -27.96
CA THR A 144 25.04 15.70 -26.95
C THR A 144 24.30 15.96 -25.63
N PRO A 145 24.99 16.00 -24.48
CA PRO A 145 24.35 16.38 -23.20
C PRO A 145 23.63 17.73 -23.28
N GLU A 146 24.26 18.74 -23.92
CA GLU A 146 23.70 20.08 -24.10
C GLU A 146 22.48 20.09 -25.02
N ALA A 147 22.52 19.32 -26.12
CA ALA A 147 21.38 19.19 -26.98
C ALA A 147 20.20 18.51 -26.28
N LEU A 148 20.45 17.44 -25.51
CA LEU A 148 19.42 16.81 -24.69
C LEU A 148 18.82 17.80 -23.68
N ARG A 149 19.66 18.53 -22.90
CA ARG A 149 19.20 19.58 -21.98
C ARG A 149 18.26 20.57 -22.67
N ASN A 150 18.67 21.08 -23.85
CA ASN A 150 17.91 22.08 -24.59
C ASN A 150 16.58 21.53 -25.09
N ASP A 151 16.55 20.27 -25.55
CA ASP A 151 15.33 19.59 -25.99
C ASP A 151 14.35 19.44 -24.83
N LEU A 152 14.78 18.88 -23.69
CA LEU A 152 13.94 18.68 -22.51
C LEU A 152 13.44 20.01 -21.92
N ALA A 153 14.28 21.05 -21.89
CA ALA A 153 13.87 22.37 -21.42
C ALA A 153 12.80 22.99 -22.31
N ARG A 154 12.95 22.88 -23.65
CA ARG A 154 11.97 23.36 -24.64
C ARG A 154 10.65 22.60 -24.54
N GLU A 155 10.70 21.34 -24.15
CA GLU A 155 9.54 20.50 -23.91
C GLU A 155 8.87 20.73 -22.55
N GLY A 156 9.40 21.63 -21.72
CA GLY A 156 8.81 22.03 -20.43
C GLY A 156 9.06 21.07 -19.28
N TRP A 157 10.20 20.36 -19.29
CA TRP A 157 10.61 19.59 -18.11
C TRP A 157 11.00 20.55 -16.98
N GLU A 158 10.49 20.28 -15.79
CA GLU A 158 10.72 21.11 -14.59
C GLU A 158 12.04 20.75 -13.89
N SER A 159 12.43 19.49 -13.98
CA SER A 159 13.72 19.00 -13.53
C SER A 159 14.14 17.78 -14.34
N ALA A 160 15.45 17.59 -14.52
CA ALA A 160 15.98 16.43 -15.24
C ALA A 160 17.41 16.11 -14.86
N ILE A 161 17.75 14.83 -14.78
CA ILE A 161 19.12 14.31 -14.81
C ILE A 161 19.32 13.42 -16.05
N MET A 162 20.47 13.55 -16.68
CA MET A 162 20.92 12.57 -17.69
C MET A 162 21.51 11.36 -16.93
N LEU A 163 21.16 10.18 -17.38
CA LEU A 163 21.65 8.90 -16.87
C LEU A 163 22.77 8.35 -17.79
N ASP A 164 23.17 7.09 -17.60
CA ASP A 164 24.14 6.44 -18.47
C ASP A 164 23.63 6.36 -19.91
N GLY A 165 24.52 6.62 -20.86
CA GLY A 165 24.20 6.77 -22.29
C GLY A 165 24.93 5.76 -23.19
N GLY A 166 24.94 6.07 -24.49
CA GLY A 166 25.55 5.23 -25.50
C GLY A 166 24.95 3.83 -25.54
N GLY A 167 25.79 2.81 -25.61
CA GLY A 167 25.34 1.42 -25.61
C GLY A 167 24.62 0.94 -24.32
N SER A 168 24.56 1.76 -23.26
CA SER A 168 23.75 1.49 -22.08
C SER A 168 22.31 1.93 -22.22
N SER A 169 22.00 2.85 -23.15
CA SER A 169 20.66 3.38 -23.36
C SER A 169 19.67 2.28 -23.73
N GLN A 170 18.75 1.98 -22.82
CA GLN A 170 17.70 0.99 -23.02
C GLN A 170 16.51 1.30 -22.13
N CYS A 171 15.35 1.02 -22.65
CA CYS A 171 14.09 1.18 -21.91
C CYS A 171 13.07 0.13 -22.32
N ASP A 172 12.11 -0.13 -21.43
CA ASP A 172 10.89 -0.86 -21.74
C ASP A 172 9.73 -0.05 -21.18
N PHE A 173 9.01 0.65 -22.08
CA PHE A 173 7.88 1.50 -21.74
C PHE A 173 6.61 0.91 -22.35
N GLN A 174 5.48 1.10 -21.71
CA GLN A 174 4.20 0.74 -22.31
C GLN A 174 4.05 1.47 -23.66
N GLY A 175 4.06 0.70 -24.75
CA GLY A 175 4.00 1.24 -26.12
C GLY A 175 5.35 1.40 -26.81
N GLY A 176 6.45 0.98 -26.22
CA GLY A 176 7.71 0.94 -26.96
C GLY A 176 8.95 0.62 -26.15
N ARG A 177 9.86 -0.10 -26.79
CA ARG A 177 11.13 -0.55 -26.19
C ARG A 177 12.32 -0.10 -27.02
N ILE A 178 13.39 0.25 -26.33
CA ILE A 178 14.74 0.36 -26.90
C ILE A 178 15.58 -0.72 -26.24
N ALA A 179 16.03 -1.69 -27.01
CA ALA A 179 16.84 -2.80 -26.53
C ALA A 179 18.34 -2.50 -26.67
N SER A 180 19.12 -3.05 -25.74
CA SER A 180 20.59 -3.09 -25.82
C SER A 180 21.08 -4.50 -25.50
N SER A 181 22.18 -4.90 -26.11
CA SER A 181 22.91 -6.12 -25.75
C SER A 181 23.63 -5.97 -24.41
N ARG A 182 23.87 -4.74 -23.96
CA ARG A 182 24.58 -4.46 -22.70
C ARG A 182 23.71 -4.80 -21.48
N ARG A 183 24.25 -5.57 -20.56
CA ARG A 183 23.62 -5.91 -19.28
C ARG A 183 24.10 -4.92 -18.24
N VAL A 184 23.39 -3.81 -18.07
CA VAL A 184 23.76 -2.75 -17.13
C VAL A 184 23.63 -3.23 -15.69
N GLN A 185 24.38 -2.58 -14.80
CA GLN A 185 24.49 -2.95 -13.39
C GLN A 185 23.20 -2.71 -12.62
N HIS A 186 22.41 -1.70 -12.96
CA HIS A 186 21.13 -1.40 -12.30
C HIS A 186 20.15 -0.73 -13.24
N TYR A 187 18.87 -0.82 -12.87
CA TYR A 187 17.76 -0.24 -13.61
C TYR A 187 16.85 0.55 -12.65
N ILE A 188 16.16 1.53 -13.20
CA ILE A 188 15.03 2.21 -12.58
C ILE A 188 13.77 1.50 -13.06
N LEU A 189 13.03 0.89 -12.13
CA LEU A 189 11.76 0.22 -12.39
C LEU A 189 10.63 1.02 -11.76
N VAL A 190 9.55 1.24 -12.52
CA VAL A 190 8.36 1.97 -12.05
C VAL A 190 7.18 1.02 -12.07
N TYR A 191 6.42 1.01 -10.98
CA TYR A 191 5.23 0.21 -10.81
C TYR A 191 4.03 1.13 -10.64
N LEU A 192 2.99 0.88 -11.41
CA LEU A 192 1.74 1.63 -11.30
C LEU A 192 0.85 1.05 -10.20
N LYS A 193 0.09 1.93 -9.55
CA LYS A 193 -1.05 1.51 -8.75
C LYS A 193 -1.98 0.72 -9.66
N ARG A 194 -2.17 -0.54 -9.31
CA ARG A 194 -3.08 -1.41 -10.05
C ARG A 194 -4.48 -1.20 -9.48
N ASP A 195 -5.26 -0.36 -10.14
CA ASP A 195 -6.67 -0.14 -9.81
C ASP A 195 -7.54 -1.36 -10.15
N GLY A 196 -6.97 -2.39 -10.79
CA GLY A 196 -7.64 -3.61 -11.22
C GLY A 196 -7.06 -4.88 -10.61
N CYS A 197 -7.93 -5.87 -10.45
CA CYS A 197 -7.55 -7.21 -10.05
C CYS A 197 -6.58 -7.84 -11.06
N PRO A 198 -5.41 -8.40 -10.64
CA PRO A 198 -4.46 -9.04 -11.55
C PRO A 198 -4.94 -10.38 -12.10
N TYR A 199 -6.07 -10.88 -11.60
CA TYR A 199 -6.67 -12.12 -12.02
C TYR A 199 -7.88 -11.85 -12.90
N PRO A 200 -8.17 -12.70 -13.91
CA PRO A 200 -9.34 -12.55 -14.78
C PRO A 200 -10.62 -12.74 -13.98
N GLU A 201 -11.64 -11.92 -14.28
CA GLU A 201 -12.97 -12.07 -13.70
C GLU A 201 -13.54 -13.45 -14.07
N PRO A 202 -14.03 -14.24 -13.09
CA PRO A 202 -14.60 -15.56 -13.38
C PRO A 202 -15.92 -15.44 -14.13
N THR A 203 -16.13 -16.25 -15.14
CA THR A 203 -17.42 -16.41 -15.81
C THR A 203 -18.34 -17.38 -15.05
N ALA A 204 -17.74 -18.38 -14.39
CA ALA A 204 -18.44 -19.36 -13.56
C ALA A 204 -18.71 -18.82 -12.15
N LEU A 205 -19.62 -19.48 -11.43
CA LEU A 205 -19.84 -19.24 -10.01
C LEU A 205 -18.62 -19.70 -9.20
N VAL A 206 -18.19 -18.87 -8.24
CA VAL A 206 -17.13 -19.22 -7.29
C VAL A 206 -17.77 -19.43 -5.92
N ARG A 207 -17.52 -20.59 -5.33
CA ARG A 207 -18.07 -21.03 -4.04
C ARG A 207 -17.06 -21.89 -3.29
N GLN A 208 -17.36 -22.28 -2.07
CA GLN A 208 -16.49 -23.17 -1.30
C GLN A 208 -16.15 -24.44 -2.10
N GLY A 209 -14.85 -24.76 -2.15
CA GLY A 209 -14.28 -25.84 -2.96
C GLY A 209 -13.81 -25.41 -4.36
N SER A 210 -14.17 -24.21 -4.83
CA SER A 210 -13.63 -23.66 -6.09
C SER A 210 -12.13 -23.40 -6.00
N SER A 211 -11.41 -23.58 -7.13
CA SER A 211 -9.97 -23.34 -7.20
C SER A 211 -9.56 -22.62 -8.49
N GLY A 212 -8.31 -22.13 -8.54
CA GLY A 212 -7.72 -21.49 -9.71
C GLY A 212 -7.89 -19.97 -9.76
N SER A 213 -7.81 -19.39 -10.96
CA SER A 213 -7.78 -17.94 -11.18
C SER A 213 -9.07 -17.23 -10.74
N GLY A 214 -10.23 -17.88 -10.90
CA GLY A 214 -11.50 -17.34 -10.44
C GLY A 214 -11.59 -17.22 -8.92
N ALA A 215 -11.06 -18.20 -8.18
CA ALA A 215 -10.97 -18.15 -6.74
C ALA A 215 -10.02 -16.99 -6.31
N ARG A 216 -8.85 -16.87 -6.96
CA ARG A 216 -7.91 -15.74 -6.73
C ARG A 216 -8.55 -14.38 -6.98
N TRP A 217 -9.34 -14.26 -8.04
CA TRP A 217 -10.05 -13.02 -8.34
C TRP A 217 -10.99 -12.63 -7.19
N VAL A 218 -11.80 -13.56 -6.70
CA VAL A 218 -12.74 -13.28 -5.60
C VAL A 218 -12.00 -12.97 -4.31
N GLN A 219 -10.98 -13.75 -3.96
CA GLN A 219 -10.13 -13.52 -2.77
C GLN A 219 -9.47 -12.13 -2.82
N TRP A 220 -8.89 -11.76 -3.97
CA TRP A 220 -8.25 -10.46 -4.15
C TRP A 220 -9.25 -9.30 -4.00
N GLN A 221 -10.44 -9.45 -4.59
CA GLN A 221 -11.49 -8.42 -4.46
C GLN A 221 -11.95 -8.28 -3.01
N LEU A 222 -12.16 -9.38 -2.30
CA LEU A 222 -12.51 -9.36 -0.88
C LEU A 222 -11.43 -8.68 -0.03
N GLN A 223 -10.16 -9.00 -0.29
CA GLN A 223 -9.02 -8.36 0.38
C GLN A 223 -8.97 -6.86 0.07
N ARG A 224 -9.18 -6.46 -1.18
CA ARG A 224 -9.25 -5.05 -1.61
C ARG A 224 -10.32 -4.27 -0.84
N HIS A 225 -11.45 -4.87 -0.52
CA HIS A 225 -12.51 -4.24 0.29
C HIS A 225 -12.22 -4.23 1.79
N GLY A 226 -11.13 -4.83 2.24
CA GLY A 226 -10.73 -4.85 3.66
C GLY A 226 -10.93 -6.20 4.35
N GLY A 227 -11.28 -7.25 3.60
CA GLY A 227 -11.25 -8.63 4.08
C GLY A 227 -9.82 -9.10 4.29
N ASP A 228 -9.58 -9.83 5.36
CA ASP A 228 -8.26 -10.36 5.69
C ASP A 228 -8.24 -11.87 5.43
N LEU A 229 -7.67 -12.24 4.28
CA LEU A 229 -7.54 -13.61 3.81
C LEU A 229 -6.37 -13.70 2.82
N GLU A 230 -5.84 -14.87 2.63
CA GLU A 230 -4.83 -15.13 1.60
C GLU A 230 -5.44 -15.27 0.20
N VAL A 231 -4.70 -14.81 -0.82
CA VAL A 231 -5.04 -14.98 -2.24
C VAL A 231 -4.29 -16.20 -2.77
N ASP A 232 -4.63 -17.38 -2.23
CA ASP A 232 -3.97 -18.66 -2.52
C ASP A 232 -4.55 -19.40 -3.74
N GLY A 233 -5.77 -19.00 -4.15
CA GLY A 233 -6.49 -19.63 -5.27
C GLY A 233 -7.30 -20.86 -4.88
N PHE A 234 -7.46 -21.14 -3.59
CA PHE A 234 -8.39 -22.15 -3.07
C PHE A 234 -9.47 -21.49 -2.23
N PHE A 235 -10.72 -21.54 -2.70
CA PHE A 235 -11.86 -20.91 -2.01
C PHE A 235 -12.33 -21.79 -0.84
N GLY A 236 -11.55 -21.78 0.23
CA GLY A 236 -11.78 -22.55 1.44
C GLY A 236 -12.83 -21.95 2.39
N ALA A 237 -12.87 -22.47 3.62
CA ALA A 237 -13.80 -22.01 4.66
C ALA A 237 -13.59 -20.52 5.02
N GLU A 238 -12.34 -20.04 5.07
CA GLU A 238 -12.02 -18.65 5.35
C GLU A 238 -12.52 -17.71 4.24
N SER A 239 -12.26 -18.05 2.98
CA SER A 239 -12.77 -17.30 1.83
C SER A 239 -14.29 -17.24 1.81
N ASN A 240 -14.96 -18.36 2.11
CA ASN A 240 -16.43 -18.44 2.18
C ASN A 240 -16.98 -17.59 3.33
N ARG A 241 -16.37 -17.61 4.51
CA ARG A 241 -16.74 -16.77 5.66
C ARG A 241 -16.63 -15.30 5.30
N THR A 242 -15.52 -14.90 4.70
CA THR A 242 -15.23 -13.50 4.30
C THR A 242 -16.22 -13.04 3.20
N LEU A 243 -16.56 -13.91 2.25
CA LEU A 243 -17.57 -13.61 1.22
C LEU A 243 -18.96 -13.41 1.83
N ARG A 244 -19.39 -14.28 2.75
CA ARG A 244 -20.68 -14.14 3.45
C ARG A 244 -20.75 -12.85 4.27
N ALA A 245 -19.67 -12.46 4.93
CA ALA A 245 -19.56 -11.16 5.64
C ALA A 245 -19.73 -10.00 4.65
N PHE A 246 -19.07 -10.07 3.49
CA PHE A 246 -19.24 -9.08 2.42
C PHE A 246 -20.69 -9.00 1.94
N GLN A 247 -21.28 -10.13 1.62
CA GLN A 247 -22.68 -10.21 1.16
C GLN A 247 -23.64 -9.60 2.20
N GLN A 248 -23.49 -9.95 3.48
CA GLN A 248 -24.31 -9.42 4.58
C GLN A 248 -24.21 -7.89 4.67
N VAL A 249 -22.99 -7.34 4.76
CA VAL A 249 -22.77 -5.91 4.94
C VAL A 249 -23.21 -5.08 3.74
N PHE A 250 -23.06 -5.63 2.54
CA PHE A 250 -23.43 -4.94 1.30
C PHE A 250 -24.85 -5.26 0.80
N GLY A 251 -25.68 -5.90 1.62
CA GLY A 251 -27.11 -6.13 1.31
C GLY A 251 -27.37 -7.12 0.18
N LEU A 252 -26.48 -8.10 0.02
CA LEU A 252 -26.63 -9.18 -0.97
C LEU A 252 -27.20 -10.45 -0.33
N SER A 253 -27.64 -11.40 -1.14
CA SER A 253 -27.99 -12.77 -0.67
C SER A 253 -26.78 -13.42 -0.01
N VAL A 254 -26.90 -13.83 1.27
CA VAL A 254 -25.82 -14.40 2.06
C VAL A 254 -25.72 -15.91 1.84
N ASP A 255 -25.39 -16.30 0.60
CA ASP A 255 -25.32 -17.69 0.16
C ASP A 255 -23.89 -18.26 0.10
N GLY A 256 -22.86 -17.39 0.21
CA GLY A 256 -21.45 -17.78 0.07
C GLY A 256 -21.06 -18.11 -1.37
N ILE A 257 -21.85 -17.64 -2.36
CA ILE A 257 -21.61 -17.85 -3.78
C ILE A 257 -21.30 -16.51 -4.46
N CYS A 258 -20.16 -16.41 -5.10
CA CYS A 258 -19.83 -15.25 -5.91
C CYS A 258 -20.46 -15.38 -7.31
N GLY A 259 -21.73 -15.02 -7.41
CA GLY A 259 -22.51 -14.92 -8.65
C GLY A 259 -22.42 -13.52 -9.28
N PRO A 260 -23.20 -13.24 -10.34
CA PRO A 260 -23.13 -11.96 -11.08
C PRO A 260 -23.35 -10.72 -10.19
N ALA A 261 -24.34 -10.72 -9.30
CA ALA A 261 -24.62 -9.60 -8.40
C ALA A 261 -23.47 -9.35 -7.42
N THR A 262 -22.91 -10.40 -6.83
CA THR A 262 -21.75 -10.31 -5.93
C THR A 262 -20.52 -9.83 -6.68
N ARG A 263 -20.25 -10.31 -7.90
CA ARG A 263 -19.13 -9.81 -8.74
C ARG A 263 -19.28 -8.33 -9.05
N ALA A 264 -20.46 -7.88 -9.44
CA ALA A 264 -20.73 -6.48 -9.72
C ALA A 264 -20.42 -5.59 -8.49
N LYS A 265 -20.83 -6.02 -7.30
CA LYS A 265 -20.57 -5.29 -6.05
C LYS A 265 -19.08 -5.33 -5.67
N LEU A 266 -18.40 -6.46 -5.86
CA LEU A 266 -16.96 -6.60 -5.63
C LEU A 266 -16.12 -5.71 -6.55
N LYS A 267 -16.57 -5.41 -7.76
CA LYS A 267 -15.89 -4.47 -8.69
C LYS A 267 -16.06 -3.00 -8.32
N ALA A 268 -17.03 -2.67 -7.49
CA ALA A 268 -17.25 -1.29 -7.07
C ALA A 268 -16.03 -0.72 -6.34
N LYS A 269 -15.92 0.61 -6.30
CA LYS A 269 -14.86 1.29 -5.53
C LYS A 269 -14.92 0.86 -4.07
N ARG A 270 -13.74 0.59 -3.48
CA ARG A 270 -13.62 0.34 -2.04
C ARG A 270 -14.16 1.54 -1.26
N GLU A 271 -14.97 1.25 -0.28
CA GLU A 271 -15.41 2.26 0.70
C GLU A 271 -14.36 2.38 1.81
N GLU A 272 -14.01 3.60 2.17
CA GLU A 272 -13.10 3.90 3.27
C GLU A 272 -13.75 4.89 4.21
N LYS A 273 -13.46 4.75 5.51
CA LYS A 273 -14.01 5.58 6.59
C LYS A 273 -15.55 5.61 6.60
N THR A 274 -16.18 4.51 6.20
CA THR A 274 -17.64 4.31 6.27
C THR A 274 -18.00 3.26 7.30
N VAL A 275 -19.24 3.30 7.79
CA VAL A 275 -19.79 2.26 8.69
C VAL A 275 -19.68 0.88 8.03
N ARG A 276 -20.00 0.75 6.73
CA ARG A 276 -19.90 -0.52 6.00
C ARG A 276 -18.47 -1.06 5.95
N ALA A 277 -17.47 -0.20 5.74
CA ALA A 277 -16.07 -0.62 5.75
C ALA A 277 -15.66 -1.20 7.10
N VAL A 278 -16.06 -0.55 8.22
CA VAL A 278 -15.80 -1.03 9.57
C VAL A 278 -16.52 -2.35 9.83
N LEU A 279 -17.81 -2.42 9.52
CA LEU A 279 -18.60 -3.64 9.75
C LEU A 279 -18.11 -4.81 8.93
N TYR A 280 -17.70 -4.60 7.68
CA TYR A 280 -17.14 -5.67 6.87
C TYR A 280 -15.80 -6.16 7.42
N ALA A 281 -14.90 -5.25 7.77
CA ALA A 281 -13.62 -5.62 8.39
C ALA A 281 -13.83 -6.42 9.69
N ALA A 282 -14.78 -6.02 10.54
CA ALA A 282 -15.10 -6.72 11.78
C ALA A 282 -15.78 -8.08 11.52
N ALA A 283 -16.81 -8.12 10.67
CA ALA A 283 -17.60 -9.33 10.40
C ALA A 283 -16.78 -10.44 9.73
N SER A 284 -15.81 -10.08 8.87
CA SER A 284 -14.89 -11.03 8.24
C SER A 284 -14.02 -11.78 9.25
N GLN A 285 -13.87 -11.25 10.47
CA GLN A 285 -13.03 -11.83 11.52
C GLN A 285 -13.79 -12.76 12.48
N VAL A 286 -15.12 -12.78 12.43
CA VAL A 286 -15.94 -13.63 13.34
C VAL A 286 -15.52 -15.10 13.21
N GLY A 287 -15.22 -15.73 14.34
CA GLY A 287 -14.70 -17.10 14.42
C GLY A 287 -13.16 -17.19 14.45
N THR A 288 -12.44 -16.09 14.36
CA THR A 288 -10.98 -16.07 14.62
C THR A 288 -10.74 -16.34 16.10
N THR A 289 -9.79 -17.23 16.41
CA THR A 289 -9.43 -17.63 17.78
C THR A 289 -7.93 -17.48 18.04
N GLU A 290 -7.57 -17.45 19.30
CA GLU A 290 -6.18 -17.53 19.74
C GLU A 290 -5.52 -18.85 19.34
N LYS A 291 -4.23 -18.79 19.09
CA LYS A 291 -3.41 -19.98 18.81
C LYS A 291 -2.05 -19.86 19.52
N PRO A 292 -1.81 -20.69 20.55
CA PRO A 292 -2.74 -21.65 21.19
C PRO A 292 -3.88 -20.97 21.98
N ALA A 293 -4.93 -21.72 22.32
CA ALA A 293 -6.05 -21.22 23.10
C ALA A 293 -5.60 -20.70 24.48
N GLY A 294 -6.18 -19.59 24.96
CA GLY A 294 -5.84 -18.95 26.21
C GLY A 294 -4.51 -18.19 26.22
N SER A 295 -3.87 -18.04 25.07
CA SER A 295 -2.53 -17.45 24.97
C SER A 295 -2.51 -15.94 24.69
N ASN A 296 -3.63 -15.33 24.32
CA ASN A 296 -3.68 -13.97 23.75
C ASN A 296 -2.79 -13.77 22.49
N ALA A 297 -2.29 -14.87 21.90
CA ALA A 297 -1.51 -14.84 20.67
C ALA A 297 -2.44 -14.75 19.46
N VAL A 298 -2.60 -13.55 18.93
CA VAL A 298 -3.46 -13.24 17.79
C VAL A 298 -2.80 -12.20 16.87
N LYS A 299 -3.16 -12.22 15.59
CA LYS A 299 -2.66 -11.27 14.60
C LYS A 299 -2.93 -9.79 14.93
N TYR A 300 -4.01 -9.50 15.66
CA TYR A 300 -4.34 -8.14 16.09
C TYR A 300 -3.30 -7.57 17.03
N ASN A 301 -2.84 -8.40 18.00
CA ASN A 301 -1.75 -8.06 18.89
C ASN A 301 -0.42 -7.94 18.13
N GLU A 302 -0.12 -8.87 17.22
CA GLU A 302 1.10 -8.80 16.40
C GLU A 302 1.14 -7.50 15.58
N ALA A 303 0.03 -7.14 14.93
CA ALA A 303 -0.08 -5.89 14.16
C ALA A 303 0.03 -4.64 15.05
N PHE A 304 -0.52 -4.69 16.27
CA PHE A 304 -0.49 -3.57 17.21
C PHE A 304 0.90 -3.34 17.81
N TYR A 305 1.54 -4.41 18.32
CA TYR A 305 2.85 -4.34 18.99
C TYR A 305 4.04 -4.37 18.01
N GLY A 306 3.81 -4.72 16.72
CA GLY A 306 4.86 -4.88 15.72
C GLY A 306 5.74 -6.13 15.93
N ARG A 307 5.33 -7.03 16.81
CA ARG A 307 5.99 -8.30 17.13
C ARG A 307 5.01 -9.32 17.68
N LYS A 308 5.33 -10.59 17.59
CA LYS A 308 4.55 -11.65 18.26
C LYS A 308 4.59 -11.47 19.77
N VAL A 309 3.43 -11.50 20.40
CA VAL A 309 3.25 -11.43 21.85
C VAL A 309 2.25 -12.49 22.30
N SER A 310 2.37 -12.92 23.57
CA SER A 310 1.47 -13.89 24.20
C SER A 310 1.45 -13.69 25.72
N GLY A 311 0.46 -14.28 26.38
CA GLY A 311 0.31 -14.22 27.83
C GLY A 311 -0.72 -13.19 28.31
N SER A 312 -1.04 -13.25 29.59
CA SER A 312 -2.12 -12.48 30.26
C SER A 312 -1.93 -10.95 30.20
N ALA A 313 -0.70 -10.48 29.97
CA ALA A 313 -0.40 -9.05 29.83
C ALA A 313 -0.90 -8.43 28.51
N TYR A 314 -1.42 -9.24 27.60
CA TYR A 314 -1.80 -8.80 26.24
C TYR A 314 -3.27 -9.08 25.90
N PRO A 315 -4.25 -8.58 26.70
CA PRO A 315 -5.67 -8.69 26.34
C PRO A 315 -5.90 -7.94 25.01
N TRP A 316 -6.76 -8.48 24.14
CA TRP A 316 -6.81 -8.01 22.75
C TRP A 316 -8.17 -7.48 22.27
N CYS A 317 -9.07 -7.15 23.17
CA CYS A 317 -10.34 -6.54 22.78
C CYS A 317 -10.15 -5.17 22.12
N VAL A 318 -9.29 -4.30 22.66
CA VAL A 318 -9.00 -2.97 22.07
C VAL A 318 -8.10 -3.08 20.84
N THR A 319 -7.11 -3.97 20.85
CA THR A 319 -6.23 -4.14 19.67
C THR A 319 -6.99 -4.70 18.47
N PHE A 320 -8.03 -5.52 18.71
CA PHE A 320 -8.97 -5.93 17.67
C PHE A 320 -9.73 -4.73 17.07
N VAL A 321 -10.33 -3.88 17.93
CA VAL A 321 -11.04 -2.67 17.46
C VAL A 321 -10.09 -1.76 16.70
N TRP A 322 -8.91 -1.50 17.23
CA TRP A 322 -7.88 -0.70 16.55
C TRP A 322 -7.52 -1.27 15.17
N TRP A 323 -7.34 -2.60 15.08
CA TRP A 323 -7.04 -3.27 13.83
C TRP A 323 -8.17 -3.13 12.80
N VAL A 324 -9.43 -3.36 13.21
CA VAL A 324 -10.62 -3.23 12.36
C VAL A 324 -10.73 -1.82 11.78
N PHE A 325 -10.61 -0.81 12.62
CA PHE A 325 -10.70 0.58 12.17
C PHE A 325 -9.55 0.96 11.22
N ARG A 326 -8.35 0.44 11.46
CA ARG A 326 -7.24 0.61 10.53
C ARG A 326 -7.51 -0.03 9.18
N GLN A 327 -8.11 -1.23 9.12
CA GLN A 327 -8.53 -1.85 7.86
C GLN A 327 -9.57 -1.01 7.11
N ALA A 328 -10.43 -0.31 7.82
CA ALA A 328 -11.45 0.58 7.27
C ALA A 328 -10.91 2.00 6.93
N GLY A 329 -9.60 2.24 7.05
CA GLY A 329 -8.97 3.52 6.71
C GLY A 329 -8.97 4.57 7.82
N PHE A 330 -9.35 4.21 9.06
CA PHE A 330 -9.29 5.12 10.21
C PHE A 330 -7.95 5.04 10.95
N SER A 331 -7.63 6.14 11.64
CA SER A 331 -6.53 6.21 12.60
C SER A 331 -7.09 6.44 13.99
N LEU A 332 -7.32 5.35 14.74
CA LEU A 332 -7.68 5.46 16.17
C LEU A 332 -6.43 5.73 17.00
N TYR A 333 -6.61 6.34 18.19
CA TYR A 333 -5.52 6.45 19.16
C TYR A 333 -4.96 5.07 19.50
N LYS A 334 -3.63 4.94 19.42
CA LYS A 334 -2.93 3.68 19.65
C LYS A 334 -2.79 3.39 21.13
N THR A 335 -3.71 2.61 21.68
CA THR A 335 -3.69 2.08 23.06
C THR A 335 -4.31 0.69 23.09
N ALA A 336 -3.90 -0.14 24.03
CA ALA A 336 -4.49 -1.46 24.30
C ALA A 336 -5.45 -1.43 25.50
N SER A 337 -5.68 -0.26 26.12
CA SER A 337 -6.54 -0.07 27.29
C SER A 337 -7.88 0.57 26.90
N CYS A 338 -8.99 -0.04 27.30
CA CYS A 338 -10.32 0.51 27.14
C CYS A 338 -10.44 1.89 27.80
N THR A 339 -9.99 2.02 29.06
CA THR A 339 -10.03 3.27 29.81
C THR A 339 -9.22 4.37 29.14
N ALA A 340 -7.97 4.07 28.77
CA ALA A 340 -7.11 5.06 28.11
C ALA A 340 -7.68 5.50 26.76
N LEU A 341 -8.34 4.61 26.01
CA LEU A 341 -8.97 4.99 24.73
C LEU A 341 -10.12 5.96 24.98
N VAL A 342 -11.00 5.70 25.95
CA VAL A 342 -12.12 6.59 26.29
C VAL A 342 -11.62 7.95 26.80
N GLU A 343 -10.61 7.96 27.66
CA GLU A 343 -10.04 9.21 28.21
C GLU A 343 -9.45 10.08 27.09
N ARG A 344 -8.69 9.49 26.18
CA ARG A 344 -8.15 10.21 25.02
C ARG A 344 -9.23 10.87 24.16
N TYR A 345 -10.35 10.18 23.94
CA TYR A 345 -11.46 10.78 23.18
C TYR A 345 -12.24 11.82 24.00
N ARG A 346 -12.34 11.66 25.33
CA ARG A 346 -12.93 12.69 26.20
C ARG A 346 -12.12 14.00 26.15
N GLU A 347 -10.80 13.90 26.13
CA GLU A 347 -9.89 15.03 26.09
C GLU A 347 -9.85 15.70 24.71
N ALA A 348 -9.61 14.91 23.65
CA ALA A 348 -9.30 15.45 22.33
C ALA A 348 -10.51 15.59 21.40
N SER A 349 -11.59 14.85 21.65
CA SER A 349 -12.78 14.82 20.77
C SER A 349 -14.05 14.51 21.59
N PRO A 350 -14.41 15.34 22.59
CA PRO A 350 -15.51 15.05 23.52
C PRO A 350 -16.87 14.91 22.81
N GLY A 351 -17.07 15.57 21.67
CA GLY A 351 -18.27 15.45 20.84
C GLY A 351 -18.48 14.08 20.22
N GLN A 352 -17.45 13.22 20.18
CA GLN A 352 -17.56 11.84 19.71
C GLN A 352 -17.96 10.85 20.83
N ILE A 353 -18.00 11.26 22.08
CA ILE A 353 -18.45 10.41 23.19
C ILE A 353 -19.97 10.36 23.21
N VAL A 354 -20.52 9.16 23.09
CA VAL A 354 -21.96 8.88 23.13
C VAL A 354 -22.34 8.07 24.37
N ARG A 355 -23.49 8.36 24.96
CA ARG A 355 -24.01 7.70 26.20
C ARG A 355 -25.37 7.04 26.01
N ALA A 356 -26.01 7.30 24.86
CA ALA A 356 -27.30 6.75 24.46
C ALA A 356 -27.43 6.81 22.93
N ASN A 357 -28.49 6.25 22.38
CA ASN A 357 -28.80 6.28 20.94
C ASN A 357 -27.62 5.76 20.09
N TYR A 358 -27.11 4.58 20.51
CA TYR A 358 -26.03 3.92 19.80
C TYR A 358 -26.46 3.56 18.38
N LEU A 359 -25.50 3.65 17.44
CA LEU A 359 -25.70 3.36 16.03
C LEU A 359 -24.70 2.28 15.57
N ALA A 360 -25.00 1.68 14.44
CA ALA A 360 -24.06 0.79 13.77
C ALA A 360 -22.72 1.52 13.51
N GLY A 361 -21.61 0.87 13.82
CA GLY A 361 -20.26 1.46 13.74
C GLY A 361 -19.76 2.09 15.03
N ASP A 362 -20.61 2.40 16.00
CA ASP A 362 -20.14 2.91 17.30
C ASP A 362 -19.23 1.89 18.00
N ILE A 363 -18.18 2.38 18.65
CA ILE A 363 -17.33 1.62 19.56
C ILE A 363 -17.96 1.74 20.93
N VAL A 364 -18.37 0.63 21.57
CA VAL A 364 -19.04 0.64 22.87
C VAL A 364 -18.22 -0.07 23.92
N PHE A 365 -18.18 0.53 25.11
CA PHE A 365 -17.41 0.04 26.27
C PHE A 365 -18.36 -0.47 27.33
N PHE A 366 -18.04 -1.63 27.90
CA PHE A 366 -18.91 -2.37 28.81
C PHE A 366 -18.42 -2.35 30.23
N ASP A 367 -19.38 -2.28 31.18
CA ASP A 367 -19.24 -2.67 32.57
C ASP A 367 -20.22 -3.81 32.82
N PHE A 368 -19.73 -5.02 32.97
CA PHE A 368 -20.58 -6.20 33.17
C PHE A 368 -21.22 -6.28 34.56
N THR A 369 -20.87 -5.38 35.49
CA THR A 369 -21.59 -5.20 36.75
C THR A 369 -22.89 -4.40 36.60
N GLY A 370 -23.07 -3.71 35.47
CA GLY A 370 -24.21 -2.82 35.20
C GLY A 370 -24.15 -1.49 35.94
N LYS A 371 -23.13 -1.22 36.74
CA LYS A 371 -22.96 0.03 37.52
C LYS A 371 -22.47 1.20 36.63
N LYS A 372 -22.06 0.93 35.41
CA LYS A 372 -21.50 1.89 34.44
C LYS A 372 -20.30 2.68 34.97
N ALA A 373 -19.54 2.08 35.87
CA ALA A 373 -18.39 2.70 36.53
C ALA A 373 -17.05 2.37 35.86
N LYS A 374 -17.01 1.28 35.09
CA LYS A 374 -15.79 0.74 34.49
C LYS A 374 -15.91 0.63 32.97
N THR A 375 -14.78 0.41 32.32
CA THR A 375 -14.64 0.08 30.89
C THR A 375 -13.82 -1.21 30.78
N GLU A 376 -14.48 -2.34 31.09
CA GLU A 376 -13.80 -3.65 31.22
C GLU A 376 -13.60 -4.35 29.87
N HIS A 377 -14.43 -4.00 28.88
CA HIS A 377 -14.43 -4.62 27.56
C HIS A 377 -14.92 -3.64 26.50
N VAL A 378 -14.72 -3.98 25.22
CA VAL A 378 -15.09 -3.14 24.10
C VAL A 378 -15.61 -3.98 22.93
N GLY A 379 -16.58 -3.44 22.21
CA GLY A 379 -17.11 -4.03 20.98
C GLY A 379 -17.48 -2.97 19.93
N ILE A 380 -17.75 -3.40 18.72
CA ILE A 380 -18.24 -2.58 17.62
C ILE A 380 -19.71 -2.91 17.42
N VAL A 381 -20.58 -1.91 17.43
CA VAL A 381 -22.02 -2.10 17.20
C VAL A 381 -22.27 -2.48 15.75
N GLU A 382 -22.84 -3.66 15.51
CA GLU A 382 -23.26 -4.12 14.19
C GLU A 382 -24.70 -3.68 13.90
N SER A 383 -25.59 -3.77 14.89
CA SER A 383 -26.97 -3.32 14.79
C SER A 383 -27.60 -3.06 16.16
N VAL A 384 -28.68 -2.31 16.17
CA VAL A 384 -29.49 -2.01 17.37
C VAL A 384 -30.92 -2.48 17.10
N ALA A 385 -31.45 -3.33 17.98
CA ALA A 385 -32.84 -3.78 17.92
C ALA A 385 -33.81 -2.70 18.47
N ALA A 386 -35.09 -2.86 18.21
CA ALA A 386 -36.13 -1.91 18.65
C ALA A 386 -36.19 -1.77 20.18
N ASP A 387 -35.84 -2.81 20.94
CA ASP A 387 -35.75 -2.79 22.39
C ASP A 387 -34.43 -2.20 22.93
N GLY A 388 -33.58 -1.67 22.04
CA GLY A 388 -32.26 -1.10 22.34
C GLY A 388 -31.16 -2.15 22.53
N THR A 389 -31.44 -3.45 22.39
CA THR A 389 -30.41 -4.49 22.46
C THR A 389 -29.42 -4.34 21.33
N LEU A 390 -28.13 -4.25 21.68
CA LEU A 390 -27.05 -4.12 20.71
C LEU A 390 -26.58 -5.53 20.25
N THR A 391 -26.44 -5.71 18.95
CA THR A 391 -25.61 -6.77 18.40
C THR A 391 -24.23 -6.17 18.16
N THR A 392 -23.20 -6.73 18.79
CA THR A 392 -21.83 -6.24 18.71
C THR A 392 -20.90 -7.30 18.14
N ILE A 393 -19.84 -6.88 17.47
CA ILE A 393 -18.70 -7.74 17.11
C ILE A 393 -17.56 -7.41 18.06
N GLU A 394 -17.09 -8.41 18.81
CA GLU A 394 -16.14 -8.26 19.90
C GLU A 394 -14.95 -9.19 19.72
N GLY A 395 -13.74 -8.70 19.97
CA GLY A 395 -12.53 -9.50 20.11
C GLY A 395 -12.29 -9.91 21.55
N ASN A 396 -11.57 -10.98 21.77
CA ASN A 396 -11.25 -11.51 23.10
C ASN A 396 -12.50 -11.83 23.96
N THR A 397 -13.53 -12.39 23.32
CA THR A 397 -14.77 -12.80 24.00
C THR A 397 -15.06 -14.28 23.73
N GLY A 398 -16.02 -14.86 24.44
CA GLY A 398 -16.39 -16.28 24.30
C GLY A 398 -17.75 -16.59 24.92
N SER A 399 -18.28 -17.80 24.69
CA SER A 399 -19.55 -18.25 25.27
C SER A 399 -19.50 -18.32 26.83
N GLY A 400 -18.34 -18.68 27.37
CA GLY A 400 -18.11 -18.78 28.81
C GLY A 400 -17.47 -17.54 29.47
N SER A 401 -17.06 -16.53 28.66
CA SER A 401 -16.43 -15.31 29.17
C SER A 401 -16.80 -14.10 28.37
N ASN A 402 -17.19 -13.03 29.05
CA ASN A 402 -17.57 -11.78 28.40
C ASN A 402 -16.36 -10.97 27.89
N ALA A 403 -15.22 -11.04 28.59
CA ALA A 403 -14.09 -10.13 28.39
C ALA A 403 -12.74 -10.82 28.23
N ASN A 404 -12.69 -12.15 28.25
CA ASN A 404 -11.45 -12.92 28.08
C ASN A 404 -11.76 -14.35 27.57
N GLY A 405 -12.39 -14.44 26.41
CA GLY A 405 -12.87 -15.72 25.87
C GLY A 405 -12.10 -16.21 24.63
N GLY A 406 -11.06 -15.50 24.21
CA GLY A 406 -10.12 -15.96 23.19
C GLY A 406 -10.64 -16.01 21.75
N ALA A 407 -11.79 -15.42 21.43
CA ALA A 407 -12.38 -15.45 20.09
C ALA A 407 -12.93 -14.09 19.65
N VAL A 408 -13.13 -13.95 18.34
CA VAL A 408 -13.98 -12.88 17.74
C VAL A 408 -15.38 -13.43 17.58
N MET A 409 -16.36 -12.80 18.22
CA MET A 409 -17.76 -13.28 18.19
C MET A 409 -18.76 -12.13 18.03
N ARG A 410 -19.95 -12.46 17.49
CA ARG A 410 -21.14 -11.63 17.65
C ARG A 410 -21.76 -11.84 19.01
N ARG A 411 -22.06 -10.75 19.70
CA ARG A 411 -22.67 -10.79 21.05
C ARG A 411 -23.92 -9.94 21.06
N LYS A 412 -24.94 -10.35 21.83
CA LYS A 412 -26.09 -9.50 22.19
C LYS A 412 -25.84 -8.86 23.53
N ARG A 413 -25.93 -7.54 23.60
CA ARG A 413 -25.62 -6.73 24.77
C ARG A 413 -26.79 -5.79 25.11
N LYS A 414 -27.26 -5.84 26.35
CA LYS A 414 -28.26 -4.88 26.83
C LYS A 414 -27.62 -3.50 26.98
N PRO A 415 -28.32 -2.41 26.63
CA PRO A 415 -27.76 -1.05 26.73
C PRO A 415 -27.41 -0.64 28.17
N GLY A 416 -28.01 -1.31 29.17
CA GLY A 416 -27.67 -1.11 30.57
C GLY A 416 -26.24 -1.49 30.95
N LEU A 417 -25.58 -2.36 30.16
CA LEU A 417 -24.17 -2.76 30.37
C LEU A 417 -23.18 -1.78 29.72
N VAL A 418 -23.62 -0.84 28.88
CA VAL A 418 -22.74 0.09 28.20
C VAL A 418 -22.47 1.31 29.07
N THR A 419 -21.19 1.54 29.39
CA THR A 419 -20.72 2.70 30.14
C THR A 419 -20.72 3.96 29.28
N CYS A 420 -20.20 3.87 28.07
CA CYS A 420 -20.18 4.91 27.04
C CYS A 420 -19.80 4.30 25.69
N GLY A 421 -19.92 5.09 24.64
CA GLY A 421 -19.41 4.77 23.31
C GLY A 421 -18.58 5.90 22.72
N ILE A 422 -17.87 5.58 21.65
CA ILE A 422 -17.21 6.52 20.77
C ILE A 422 -17.88 6.39 19.39
N ARG A 423 -18.35 7.50 18.83
CA ARG A 423 -18.84 7.58 17.45
C ARG A 423 -17.76 8.21 16.58
N PRO A 424 -17.03 7.43 15.79
CA PRO A 424 -16.06 7.97 14.84
C PRO A 424 -16.74 8.87 13.80
N GLY A 425 -16.00 9.86 13.28
CA GLY A 425 -16.48 10.66 12.15
C GLY A 425 -16.46 9.85 10.86
N TYR A 426 -17.60 9.38 10.41
CA TYR A 426 -17.73 8.61 9.18
C TYR A 426 -17.83 9.51 7.95
N SER A 427 -17.25 9.05 6.82
CA SER A 427 -17.40 9.75 5.54
C SER A 427 -18.82 9.57 5.00
N GLY A 428 -19.51 10.66 4.69
CA GLY A 428 -20.87 10.65 4.11
C GLY A 428 -22.01 10.73 5.12
N GLU A 429 -21.72 11.05 6.38
CA GLU A 429 -22.71 11.46 7.38
C GLU A 429 -22.76 12.98 7.51
#